data_d817a2571af0d7c11ecfebb7cba4ae2c
#
_entry.id   d817a2571af0d7c11ecfebb7cba4ae2c
#
_cell.length_a   1.000
_cell.length_b   1.000
_cell.length_c   1.000
_cell.angle_alpha   90.00
_cell.angle_beta   90.00
_cell.angle_gamma   90.00
#
_symmetry.space_group_name_H-M   'P 1'
#
loop_
_entity.id
_entity.type
_entity.pdbx_description
1 polymer ?
#
loop_
_entity_poly.entity_id
_entity_poly.type
_entity_poly.pdbx_seq_one_letter_code
_entity_poly.pdbx_strand_id
1 'polypeptide(L)'
;MARIHKELYRKDLNDPGVITHLEPDMLECEVKWTLGSIATNKVSGGDGIPGELFKILKDNAVKVLHSICQQIWKTQQWPQDWKRSVFIPVPKESNAKECSNYCTIALISHTIKVLLKILQARLQEYINREVSEVQAGFRKGRGTRGQIASIHQITEKAREFQKKHLLLLY
;
A
#
# COMPACT_ATOMS: atom_id res chain seq x y z
N MET A 1 2.94 -5.97 23.45
CA MET A 1 2.35 -6.30 22.14
C MET A 1 3.38 -6.43 21.02
N ALA A 2 4.35 -5.55 20.85
CA ALA A 2 5.38 -5.66 19.78
C ALA A 2 6.25 -6.91 19.78
N ARG A 3 6.42 -7.59 20.91
CA ARG A 3 7.23 -8.83 21.05
C ARG A 3 6.51 -10.05 20.46
N ILE A 4 5.21 -10.15 20.62
CA ILE A 4 4.38 -11.27 20.12
C ILE A 4 4.30 -11.27 18.59
N HIS A 5 4.21 -10.09 17.95
CA HIS A 5 4.22 -9.97 16.50
C HIS A 5 5.55 -10.41 15.87
N LYS A 6 6.67 -10.16 16.55
CA LYS A 6 7.99 -10.54 16.03
C LYS A 6 8.25 -12.05 16.09
N GLU A 7 7.66 -12.76 17.05
CA GLU A 7 7.77 -14.23 17.18
C GLU A 7 6.86 -14.97 16.19
N LEU A 8 5.65 -14.48 15.94
CA LEU A 8 4.77 -15.02 14.92
C LEU A 8 5.41 -14.93 13.52
N TYR A 9 5.96 -13.77 13.17
CA TYR A 9 6.66 -13.57 11.88
C TYR A 9 7.95 -14.41 11.74
N ARG A 10 8.66 -14.73 12.83
CA ARG A 10 9.85 -15.58 12.79
C ARG A 10 9.55 -17.06 12.70
N LYS A 11 8.42 -17.51 13.23
CA LYS A 11 8.04 -18.92 13.20
C LYS A 11 7.63 -19.37 11.80
N ASP A 12 6.99 -18.49 11.04
CA ASP A 12 6.50 -18.79 9.69
C ASP A 12 7.62 -18.76 8.62
N LEU A 13 8.72 -18.02 8.86
CA LEU A 13 9.82 -17.91 7.91
C LEU A 13 10.76 -19.12 7.89
N ASN A 14 10.68 -20.02 8.87
CA ASN A 14 11.57 -21.20 8.99
C ASN A 14 10.87 -22.53 8.71
N ASP A 15 9.58 -22.52 8.35
CA ASP A 15 8.85 -23.72 7.94
C ASP A 15 8.62 -23.71 6.43
N PRO A 16 9.45 -24.43 5.64
CA PRO A 16 9.32 -24.46 4.18
C PRO A 16 8.01 -25.11 3.69
N GLY A 17 7.23 -25.74 4.58
CA GLY A 17 5.95 -26.39 4.25
C GLY A 17 4.73 -25.45 4.28
N VAL A 18 4.79 -24.37 5.05
CA VAL A 18 3.64 -23.45 5.24
C VAL A 18 3.57 -22.36 4.16
N ILE A 19 4.73 -21.95 3.64
CA ILE A 19 4.84 -20.83 2.70
C ILE A 19 4.24 -21.17 1.33
N THR A 20 4.32 -22.42 0.89
CA THR A 20 3.85 -22.82 -0.45
C THR A 20 2.33 -22.79 -0.63
N HIS A 21 1.53 -22.85 0.43
CA HIS A 21 0.07 -22.76 0.34
C HIS A 21 -0.47 -21.32 0.49
N LEU A 22 0.30 -20.41 1.07
CA LEU A 22 -0.10 -19.03 1.30
C LEU A 22 0.25 -18.09 0.14
N GLU A 23 1.12 -18.52 -0.77
CA GLU A 23 1.65 -17.70 -1.84
C GLU A 23 1.40 -18.32 -3.22
N PRO A 24 0.14 -18.30 -3.73
CA PRO A 24 -0.13 -18.80 -5.07
C PRO A 24 0.62 -17.99 -6.12
N ASP A 25 0.98 -18.65 -7.23
CA ASP A 25 1.59 -18.00 -8.40
C ASP A 25 0.78 -16.77 -8.81
N MET A 26 1.45 -15.78 -9.38
CA MET A 26 0.76 -14.61 -9.91
C MET A 26 -0.08 -15.00 -11.13
N LEU A 27 -1.32 -14.53 -11.15
CA LEU A 27 -2.28 -14.82 -12.20
C LEU A 27 -2.32 -13.68 -13.23
N GLU A 28 -2.50 -14.03 -14.49
CA GLU A 28 -2.66 -13.05 -15.57
C GLU A 28 -3.88 -12.15 -15.38
N CYS A 29 -4.96 -12.68 -14.79
CA CYS A 29 -6.16 -11.90 -14.47
C CYS A 29 -5.90 -10.82 -13.42
N GLU A 30 -5.01 -11.03 -12.45
CA GLU A 30 -4.61 -10.01 -11.47
C GLU A 30 -3.88 -8.85 -12.14
N VAL A 31 -2.96 -9.17 -13.06
CA VAL A 31 -2.26 -8.15 -13.86
C VAL A 31 -3.25 -7.35 -14.72
N LYS A 32 -4.17 -8.04 -15.40
CA LYS A 32 -5.20 -7.42 -16.23
C LYS A 32 -6.11 -6.48 -15.42
N TRP A 33 -6.58 -6.95 -14.27
CA TRP A 33 -7.39 -6.13 -13.36
C TRP A 33 -6.62 -4.89 -12.88
N THR A 34 -5.36 -5.07 -12.51
CA THR A 34 -4.53 -3.96 -12.02
C THR A 34 -4.25 -2.93 -13.10
N LEU A 35 -3.93 -3.37 -14.33
CA LEU A 35 -3.74 -2.48 -15.47
C LEU A 35 -5.00 -1.66 -15.79
N GLY A 36 -6.17 -2.28 -15.71
CA GLY A 36 -7.45 -1.57 -15.88
C GLY A 36 -7.67 -0.47 -14.85
N SER A 37 -7.07 -0.59 -13.68
CA SER A 37 -7.21 0.34 -12.56
C SER A 37 -6.13 1.43 -12.49
N ILE A 38 -5.13 1.42 -13.39
CA ILE A 38 -4.11 2.48 -13.45
C ILE A 38 -4.75 3.77 -13.95
N ALA A 39 -4.57 4.83 -13.16
CA ALA A 39 -5.03 6.16 -13.52
C ALA A 39 -4.22 6.72 -14.70
N THR A 40 -4.91 7.33 -15.65
CA THR A 40 -4.33 8.09 -16.77
C THR A 40 -3.88 9.48 -16.32
N ASN A 41 -3.11 10.15 -17.16
CA ASN A 41 -2.62 11.51 -16.93
C ASN A 41 -1.79 11.64 -15.63
N LYS A 42 -1.04 10.59 -15.32
CA LYS A 42 -0.08 10.60 -14.20
C LYS A 42 1.34 10.62 -14.72
N VAL A 43 2.18 11.34 -14.04
CA VAL A 43 3.61 11.43 -14.36
C VAL A 43 4.25 10.05 -14.31
N SER A 44 5.05 9.74 -15.33
CA SER A 44 5.86 8.51 -15.39
C SER A 44 6.90 8.47 -14.28
N GLY A 45 7.32 7.28 -13.90
CA GLY A 45 8.46 7.09 -13.00
C GLY A 45 9.80 7.33 -13.69
N GLY A 46 10.87 6.86 -13.06
CA GLY A 46 12.23 7.01 -13.59
C GLY A 46 12.50 6.26 -14.91
N ASP A 47 11.61 5.34 -15.30
CA ASP A 47 11.64 4.62 -16.57
C ASP A 47 11.06 5.41 -17.76
N GLY A 48 10.45 6.56 -17.49
CA GLY A 48 9.80 7.40 -18.51
C GLY A 48 8.57 6.77 -19.18
N ILE A 49 8.08 5.60 -18.74
CA ILE A 49 6.97 4.89 -19.34
C ILE A 49 5.63 5.45 -18.83
N PRO A 50 4.81 6.08 -19.68
CA PRO A 50 3.51 6.58 -19.26
C PRO A 50 2.50 5.43 -19.07
N GLY A 51 1.58 5.61 -18.12
CA GLY A 51 0.55 4.60 -17.83
C GLY A 51 -0.38 4.30 -19.01
N GLU A 52 -0.55 5.25 -19.91
CA GLU A 52 -1.35 5.16 -21.13
C GLU A 52 -0.82 4.10 -22.10
N LEU A 53 0.50 3.90 -22.14
CA LEU A 53 1.12 2.90 -23.01
C LEU A 53 0.59 1.50 -22.71
N PHE A 54 0.39 1.16 -21.44
CA PHE A 54 -0.16 -0.16 -21.07
C PHE A 54 -1.60 -0.35 -21.54
N LYS A 55 -2.38 0.73 -21.63
CA LYS A 55 -3.75 0.69 -22.16
C LYS A 55 -3.80 0.50 -23.68
N ILE A 56 -2.80 1.05 -24.38
CA ILE A 56 -2.66 0.90 -25.83
C ILE A 56 -2.24 -0.54 -26.17
N LEU A 57 -1.26 -1.07 -25.43
CA LEU A 57 -0.71 -2.42 -25.68
C LEU A 57 -1.65 -3.57 -25.25
N LYS A 58 -2.67 -3.28 -24.42
CA LYS A 58 -3.71 -4.24 -24.00
C LYS A 58 -3.15 -5.60 -23.55
N ASP A 59 -3.56 -6.68 -24.21
CA ASP A 59 -3.19 -8.05 -23.84
C ASP A 59 -1.68 -8.32 -23.97
N ASN A 60 -0.97 -7.64 -24.87
CA ASN A 60 0.49 -7.77 -24.98
C ASN A 60 1.19 -7.21 -23.73
N ALA A 61 0.74 -6.08 -23.20
CA ALA A 61 1.26 -5.54 -21.96
C ALA A 61 0.99 -6.51 -20.79
N VAL A 62 -0.20 -7.11 -20.76
CA VAL A 62 -0.58 -8.08 -19.71
C VAL A 62 0.40 -9.26 -19.71
N LYS A 63 0.66 -9.88 -20.86
CA LYS A 63 1.56 -11.04 -20.98
C LYS A 63 2.98 -10.72 -20.54
N VAL A 64 3.53 -9.59 -21.00
CA VAL A 64 4.89 -9.18 -20.64
C VAL A 64 5.00 -8.89 -19.15
N LEU A 65 4.09 -8.11 -18.60
CA LEU A 65 4.09 -7.77 -17.17
C LEU A 65 3.84 -9.00 -16.31
N HIS A 66 2.96 -9.91 -16.71
CA HIS A 66 2.74 -11.17 -16.01
C HIS A 66 4.03 -11.99 -15.93
N SER A 67 4.73 -12.15 -17.05
CA SER A 67 6.02 -12.87 -17.08
C SER A 67 7.06 -12.24 -16.14
N ILE A 68 7.19 -10.91 -16.15
CA ILE A 68 8.12 -10.19 -15.27
C ILE A 68 7.72 -10.35 -13.80
N CYS A 69 6.45 -10.12 -13.48
CA CYS A 69 5.96 -10.26 -12.11
C CYS A 69 6.13 -11.70 -11.59
N GLN A 70 5.86 -12.69 -12.41
CA GLN A 70 6.04 -14.10 -12.05
C GLN A 70 7.51 -14.45 -11.84
N GLN A 71 8.42 -13.92 -12.67
CA GLN A 71 9.85 -14.10 -12.47
C GLN A 71 10.31 -13.48 -11.15
N ILE A 72 9.90 -12.25 -10.84
CA ILE A 72 10.23 -11.59 -9.57
C ILE A 72 9.67 -12.41 -8.40
N TRP A 73 8.44 -12.91 -8.51
CA TRP A 73 7.80 -13.72 -7.48
C TRP A 73 8.59 -15.00 -7.17
N LYS A 74 9.03 -15.72 -8.21
CA LYS A 74 9.78 -16.97 -8.07
C LYS A 74 11.23 -16.77 -7.63
N THR A 75 11.90 -15.75 -8.15
CA THR A 75 13.32 -15.53 -7.87
C THR A 75 13.60 -14.63 -6.67
N GLN A 76 12.59 -13.89 -6.19
CA GLN A 76 12.72 -12.84 -5.16
C GLN A 76 13.73 -11.74 -5.55
N GLN A 77 14.06 -11.66 -6.83
CA GLN A 77 15.02 -10.68 -7.35
C GLN A 77 14.29 -9.56 -8.10
N TRP A 78 14.50 -8.35 -7.63
CA TRP A 78 13.96 -7.15 -8.25
C TRP A 78 14.92 -6.58 -9.29
N PRO A 79 14.45 -6.18 -10.48
CA PRO A 79 15.27 -5.43 -11.43
C PRO A 79 15.88 -4.19 -10.77
N GLN A 80 17.15 -3.86 -11.09
CA GLN A 80 17.83 -2.73 -10.46
C GLN A 80 17.14 -1.40 -10.72
N ASP A 81 16.58 -1.22 -11.90
CA ASP A 81 15.86 0.01 -12.26
C ASP A 81 14.55 0.17 -11.46
N TRP A 82 13.96 -0.93 -10.99
CA TRP A 82 12.77 -0.91 -10.14
C TRP A 82 13.06 -0.51 -8.69
N LYS A 83 14.30 -0.57 -8.28
CA LYS A 83 14.76 -0.13 -6.94
C LYS A 83 14.96 1.37 -6.85
N ARG A 84 14.85 2.10 -7.97
CA ARG A 84 15.07 3.55 -8.04
C ARG A 84 13.74 4.28 -8.11
N SER A 85 13.64 5.34 -7.32
CA SER A 85 12.52 6.29 -7.37
C SER A 85 13.06 7.69 -7.63
N VAL A 86 12.26 8.48 -8.33
CA VAL A 86 12.56 9.91 -8.53
C VAL A 86 11.82 10.69 -7.45
N PHE A 87 12.54 11.49 -6.67
CA PHE A 87 11.96 12.34 -5.65
C PHE A 87 11.68 13.73 -6.22
N ILE A 88 10.44 14.17 -6.10
CA ILE A 88 10.03 15.52 -6.49
C ILE A 88 9.69 16.30 -5.22
N PRO A 89 10.39 17.43 -4.96
CA PRO A 89 10.03 18.32 -3.88
C PRO A 89 8.79 19.14 -4.26
N VAL A 90 7.75 19.07 -3.44
CA VAL A 90 6.52 19.85 -3.59
C VAL A 90 6.47 20.89 -2.47
N PRO A 91 6.37 22.18 -2.77
CA PRO A 91 6.29 23.21 -1.75
C PRO A 91 4.98 23.06 -0.95
N LYS A 92 5.06 23.18 0.37
CA LYS A 92 3.90 23.21 1.28
C LYS A 92 3.17 24.54 1.23
N GLU A 93 3.91 25.60 0.89
CA GLU A 93 3.43 26.98 0.83
C GLU A 93 3.94 27.66 -0.44
N SER A 94 3.22 28.68 -0.90
CA SER A 94 3.54 29.39 -2.15
C SER A 94 4.90 30.10 -2.16
N ASN A 95 5.51 30.37 -0.99
CA ASN A 95 6.80 31.05 -0.84
C ASN A 95 7.83 30.20 -0.07
N ALA A 96 7.88 28.90 -0.34
CA ALA A 96 8.81 27.99 0.31
C ALA A 96 10.26 28.36 -0.02
N LYS A 97 11.03 28.88 0.98
CA LYS A 97 12.44 29.22 0.85
C LYS A 97 13.37 28.21 1.51
N GLU A 98 12.87 27.44 2.47
CA GLU A 98 13.65 26.47 3.25
C GLU A 98 13.28 25.04 2.90
N CYS A 99 14.21 24.11 3.01
CA CYS A 99 13.98 22.68 2.73
C CYS A 99 12.86 22.08 3.60
N SER A 100 12.69 22.56 4.83
CA SER A 100 11.61 22.17 5.74
C SER A 100 10.19 22.45 5.19
N ASN A 101 10.08 23.42 4.27
CA ASN A 101 8.83 23.83 3.64
C ASN A 101 8.50 23.02 2.37
N TYR A 102 9.25 21.96 2.10
CA TYR A 102 8.95 21.03 1.02
C TYR A 102 8.54 19.67 1.55
N CYS A 103 7.63 19.03 0.84
CA CYS A 103 7.28 17.62 1.02
C CYS A 103 7.79 16.85 -0.20
N THR A 104 8.53 15.78 -0.01
CA THR A 104 9.01 14.96 -1.12
C THR A 104 7.97 13.92 -1.51
N ILE A 105 7.69 13.82 -2.81
CA ILE A 105 6.88 12.74 -3.39
C ILE A 105 7.80 11.82 -4.18
N ALA A 106 7.75 10.53 -3.89
CA ALA A 106 8.48 9.52 -4.63
C ALA A 106 7.67 9.06 -5.85
N LEU A 107 8.23 9.25 -7.03
CA LEU A 107 7.68 8.70 -8.28
C LEU A 107 8.34 7.37 -8.57
N ILE A 108 7.54 6.31 -8.56
CA ILE A 108 7.92 4.97 -8.97
C ILE A 108 7.32 4.65 -10.34
N SER A 109 7.91 3.72 -11.08
CA SER A 109 7.41 3.29 -12.39
C SER A 109 6.00 2.72 -12.32
N HIS A 110 5.24 2.81 -13.40
CA HIS A 110 3.91 2.22 -13.47
C HIS A 110 3.95 0.69 -13.42
N THR A 111 5.01 0.08 -13.93
CA THR A 111 5.29 -1.37 -13.83
C THR A 111 5.38 -1.84 -12.38
N ILE A 112 6.12 -1.14 -11.55
CA ILE A 112 6.20 -1.42 -10.11
C ILE A 112 4.83 -1.27 -9.45
N LYS A 113 4.09 -0.22 -9.80
CA LYS A 113 2.74 0.01 -9.26
C LYS A 113 1.79 -1.16 -9.54
N VAL A 114 1.93 -1.84 -10.71
CA VAL A 114 1.15 -3.05 -11.02
C VAL A 114 1.44 -4.14 -9.99
N LEU A 115 2.71 -4.48 -9.79
CA LEU A 115 3.10 -5.52 -8.83
C LEU A 115 2.67 -5.18 -7.41
N LEU A 116 2.97 -3.95 -6.96
CA LEU A 116 2.60 -3.50 -5.61
C LEU A 116 1.09 -3.53 -5.38
N LYS A 117 0.29 -3.25 -6.39
CA LYS A 117 -1.16 -3.27 -6.27
C LYS A 117 -1.72 -4.69 -6.20
N ILE A 118 -1.12 -5.65 -6.90
CA ILE A 118 -1.45 -7.08 -6.74
C ILE A 118 -1.13 -7.52 -5.30
N LEU A 119 0.07 -7.21 -4.83
CA LEU A 119 0.46 -7.53 -3.45
C LEU A 119 -0.46 -6.88 -2.42
N GLN A 120 -0.80 -5.61 -2.63
CA GLN A 120 -1.75 -4.90 -1.77
C GLN A 120 -3.11 -5.60 -1.73
N ALA A 121 -3.64 -6.04 -2.89
CA ALA A 121 -4.94 -6.72 -2.95
C ALA A 121 -4.92 -8.04 -2.18
N ARG A 122 -3.86 -8.84 -2.35
CA ARG A 122 -3.67 -10.11 -1.63
C ARG A 122 -3.54 -9.90 -0.12
N LEU A 123 -2.70 -8.94 0.29
CA LEU A 123 -2.52 -8.58 1.71
C LEU A 123 -3.77 -8.00 2.34
N GLN A 124 -4.60 -7.27 1.58
CA GLN A 124 -5.81 -6.65 2.12
C GLN A 124 -6.81 -7.67 2.64
N GLU A 125 -6.95 -8.80 1.98
CA GLU A 125 -7.83 -9.87 2.47
C GLU A 125 -7.33 -10.46 3.79
N TYR A 126 -6.01 -10.64 3.91
CA TYR A 126 -5.38 -11.12 5.12
C TYR A 126 -5.50 -10.11 6.26
N ILE A 127 -5.15 -8.85 5.99
CA ILE A 127 -5.24 -7.76 6.96
C ILE A 127 -6.67 -7.59 7.49
N ASN A 128 -7.67 -7.69 6.63
CA ASN A 128 -9.07 -7.53 7.04
C ASN A 128 -9.53 -8.60 8.04
N ARG A 129 -8.91 -9.79 8.04
CA ARG A 129 -9.20 -10.87 9.00
C ARG A 129 -8.47 -10.69 10.33
N GLU A 130 -7.20 -10.25 10.26
CA GLU A 130 -6.32 -10.18 11.42
C GLU A 130 -6.44 -8.87 12.20
N VAL A 131 -6.86 -7.79 11.52
CA VAL A 131 -6.95 -6.47 12.15
C VAL A 131 -8.23 -6.36 12.98
N SER A 132 -8.06 -6.06 14.27
CA SER A 132 -9.16 -5.86 15.22
C SER A 132 -10.17 -4.83 14.72
N GLU A 133 -11.45 -5.04 15.00
CA GLU A 133 -12.54 -4.14 14.63
C GLU A 133 -12.40 -2.74 15.23
N VAL A 134 -11.71 -2.61 16.34
CA VAL A 134 -11.47 -1.30 16.98
C VAL A 134 -10.42 -0.47 16.25
N GLN A 135 -9.59 -1.07 15.40
CA GLN A 135 -8.60 -0.34 14.63
C GLN A 135 -9.26 0.39 13.46
N ALA A 136 -9.06 1.69 13.40
CA ALA A 136 -9.59 2.54 12.35
C ALA A 136 -8.58 2.88 11.25
N GLY A 137 -7.28 2.95 11.60
CA GLY A 137 -6.21 3.26 10.65
C GLY A 137 -6.05 2.20 9.57
N PHE A 138 -5.90 2.64 8.31
CA PHE A 138 -5.69 1.78 7.13
C PHE A 138 -6.79 0.76 6.84
N ARG A 139 -7.99 0.95 7.40
CA ARG A 139 -9.13 0.07 7.18
C ARG A 139 -10.12 0.69 6.21
N LYS A 140 -10.56 -0.09 5.22
CA LYS A 140 -11.57 0.35 4.23
C LYS A 140 -12.89 0.70 4.93
N GLY A 141 -13.46 1.85 4.59
CA GLY A 141 -14.72 2.32 5.19
C GLY A 141 -14.57 2.99 6.57
N ARG A 142 -13.36 3.05 7.13
CA ARG A 142 -13.07 3.76 8.40
C ARG A 142 -12.35 5.07 8.08
N GLY A 143 -13.04 6.18 8.21
CA GLY A 143 -12.48 7.51 7.95
C GLY A 143 -12.26 8.33 9.20
N THR A 144 -11.43 9.37 9.12
CA THR A 144 -11.12 10.30 10.20
C THR A 144 -12.37 10.93 10.81
N ARG A 145 -13.39 11.25 9.98
CA ARG A 145 -14.67 11.81 10.46
C ARG A 145 -15.39 10.90 11.45
N GLY A 146 -15.42 9.59 11.17
CA GLY A 146 -16.04 8.61 12.08
C GLY A 146 -15.30 8.53 13.42
N GLN A 147 -13.97 8.61 13.40
CA GLN A 147 -13.16 8.58 14.61
C GLN A 147 -13.36 9.86 15.45
N ILE A 148 -13.41 11.01 14.81
CA ILE A 148 -13.71 12.29 15.50
C ILE A 148 -15.11 12.21 16.15
N ALA A 149 -16.12 11.73 15.43
CA ALA A 149 -17.46 11.56 15.98
C ALA A 149 -17.48 10.62 17.21
N SER A 150 -16.74 9.49 17.13
CA SER A 150 -16.62 8.56 18.27
C SER A 150 -15.96 9.21 19.49
N ILE A 151 -14.89 10.00 19.29
CA ILE A 151 -14.23 10.73 20.37
C ILE A 151 -15.19 11.76 21.00
N HIS A 152 -15.96 12.49 20.17
CA HIS A 152 -16.97 13.42 20.67
C HIS A 152 -18.01 12.71 21.54
N GLN A 153 -18.56 11.61 21.07
CA GLN A 153 -19.55 10.84 21.86
C GLN A 153 -18.99 10.33 23.18
N ILE A 154 -17.75 9.83 23.19
CA ILE A 154 -17.08 9.39 24.43
C ILE A 154 -16.90 10.56 25.40
N THR A 155 -16.49 11.72 24.88
CA THR A 155 -16.27 12.92 25.69
C THR A 155 -17.59 13.44 26.28
N GLU A 156 -18.66 13.49 25.52
CA GLU A 156 -19.98 13.89 25.97
C GLU A 156 -20.51 12.96 27.06
N LYS A 157 -20.44 11.65 26.85
CA LYS A 157 -20.83 10.65 27.85
C LYS A 157 -19.99 10.75 29.13
N ALA A 158 -18.69 10.95 29.00
CA ALA A 158 -17.84 11.11 30.18
C ALA A 158 -18.19 12.37 30.99
N ARG A 159 -18.60 13.45 30.33
CA ARG A 159 -19.11 14.67 31.00
C ARG A 159 -20.45 14.41 31.67
N GLU A 160 -21.38 13.76 30.98
CA GLU A 160 -22.71 13.42 31.51
C GLU A 160 -22.61 12.58 32.81
N PHE A 161 -21.72 11.60 32.83
CA PHE A 161 -21.49 10.73 33.98
C PHE A 161 -20.42 11.23 34.96
N GLN A 162 -19.90 12.44 34.76
CA GLN A 162 -18.85 13.08 35.61
C GLN A 162 -17.60 12.19 35.78
N LYS A 163 -17.28 11.34 34.77
CA LYS A 163 -16.13 10.45 34.79
C LYS A 163 -14.90 11.15 34.20
N LYS A 164 -13.76 11.01 34.87
CA LYS A 164 -12.48 11.43 34.32
C LYS A 164 -12.09 10.46 33.21
N HIS A 165 -11.66 10.98 32.06
CA HIS A 165 -11.13 10.19 30.94
C HIS A 165 -9.82 10.80 30.45
N LEU A 166 -8.94 9.95 29.97
CA LEU A 166 -7.66 10.33 29.35
C LEU A 166 -7.72 9.95 27.87
N LEU A 167 -7.52 10.93 27.00
CA LEU A 167 -7.38 10.72 25.57
C LEU A 167 -5.89 10.80 25.19
N LEU A 168 -5.35 9.72 24.64
CA LEU A 168 -4.02 9.68 24.08
C LEU A 168 -4.15 9.78 22.55
N LEU A 169 -3.63 10.86 21.98
CA LEU A 169 -3.56 11.09 20.54
C LEU A 169 -2.11 10.83 20.09
N TYR A 170 -1.92 9.87 19.17
CA TYR A 170 -0.64 9.54 18.56
C TYR A 170 -0.61 10.03 17.11
#